data_359551bb742f475ce1b987f38a284573
#
_entry.id   359551bb742f475ce1b987f38a284573
#
_cell.length_a   1.000
_cell.length_b   1.000
_cell.length_c   1.000
_cell.angle_alpha   90.00
_cell.angle_beta   90.00
_cell.angle_gamma   90.00
#
_symmetry.space_group_name_H-M   'P 1'
#
loop_
_entity.id
_entity.type
_entity.pdbx_description
1 polymer ?
#
loop_
_entity_poly.entity_id
_entity_poly.type
_entity_poly.pdbx_seq_one_letter_code
_entity_poly.pdbx_strand_id
1 'polypeptide(L)'
;MKLLGQKRVKDFLEKIHTKGKVPDALLFFGPPGVGKTTASLEFSKGLLCLENTAWGCGECRSCRELESIGEQILSGNWDKLSNYEERAGKRVFLYLSGEHPDFAYVPPSGNSLKIDQIRALREFAYVKPALSHKKVIIVDDIHTMTKEASNALLKVLEEPPAGTHFILISTGIEQVLPTIISRAQRVEFSPLEEESFYKLLGKEDRKLYELSVGSLSTAIRLEEKRELFHLTKDFLSRDPLKVFRVSQSVEKLEDEDKALFLDLLEEELKKHFINKGLNYDKFEMSLRRIEELRSGIGRGLRFSVGLLSLYRLWR
;
A
#
# COMPACT_ATOMS: atom_id res chain seq x y z
N MET A 1 0.30 14.27 -11.73
CA MET A 1 1.00 13.48 -10.67
C MET A 1 2.49 13.72 -10.73
N LYS A 2 3.25 13.64 -9.61
CA LYS A 2 4.72 13.70 -9.64
C LYS A 2 5.29 12.90 -8.47
N LEU A 3 6.08 11.87 -8.76
CA LEU A 3 6.80 11.13 -7.74
C LEU A 3 7.90 12.03 -7.12
N LEU A 4 7.83 12.29 -5.83
CA LEU A 4 8.87 12.98 -5.06
C LEU A 4 9.60 11.99 -4.15
N GLY A 5 10.87 12.28 -3.86
CA GLY A 5 11.74 11.32 -3.17
C GLY A 5 12.09 10.11 -4.05
N GLN A 6 12.47 8.99 -3.42
CA GLN A 6 12.75 7.69 -4.06
C GLN A 6 13.76 7.78 -5.23
N LYS A 7 14.83 8.56 -5.06
CA LYS A 7 15.82 8.82 -6.12
C LYS A 7 16.36 7.53 -6.75
N ARG A 8 16.75 6.55 -5.92
CA ARG A 8 17.28 5.26 -6.41
C ARG A 8 16.29 4.50 -7.28
N VAL A 9 15.01 4.52 -6.90
CA VAL A 9 13.92 3.89 -7.68
C VAL A 9 13.75 4.62 -9.02
N LYS A 10 13.72 5.96 -9.00
CA LYS A 10 13.62 6.76 -10.24
C LYS A 10 14.76 6.46 -11.20
N ASP A 11 15.98 6.53 -10.73
CA ASP A 11 17.19 6.30 -11.55
C ASP A 11 17.17 4.87 -12.14
N PHE A 12 16.72 3.88 -11.35
CA PHE A 12 16.58 2.50 -11.82
C PHE A 12 15.51 2.37 -12.91
N LEU A 13 14.29 2.88 -12.68
CA LEU A 13 13.17 2.79 -13.62
C LEU A 13 13.48 3.53 -14.93
N GLU A 14 14.08 4.72 -14.85
CA GLU A 14 14.51 5.48 -16.02
C GLU A 14 15.57 4.74 -16.82
N LYS A 15 16.54 4.13 -16.14
CA LYS A 15 17.60 3.34 -16.79
C LYS A 15 17.06 2.12 -17.55
N ILE A 16 16.13 1.35 -16.97
CA ILE A 16 15.54 0.18 -17.65
C ILE A 16 14.65 0.60 -18.81
N HIS A 17 13.92 1.72 -18.70
CA HIS A 17 13.12 2.28 -19.78
C HIS A 17 14.00 2.73 -20.95
N THR A 18 14.99 3.60 -20.69
CA THR A 18 15.89 4.16 -21.71
C THR A 18 16.69 3.09 -22.45
N LYS A 19 17.03 2.01 -21.76
CA LYS A 19 17.72 0.86 -22.38
C LYS A 19 16.78 -0.08 -23.14
N GLY A 20 15.48 0.14 -23.12
CA GLY A 20 14.49 -0.77 -23.70
C GLY A 20 14.46 -2.16 -23.07
N LYS A 21 14.94 -2.29 -21.82
CA LYS A 21 15.06 -3.57 -21.09
C LYS A 21 14.14 -3.59 -19.87
N VAL A 22 12.89 -3.21 -20.06
CA VAL A 22 11.89 -3.28 -19.00
C VAL A 22 11.47 -4.74 -18.79
N PRO A 23 11.61 -5.30 -17.59
CA PRO A 23 11.14 -6.64 -17.28
C PRO A 23 9.62 -6.79 -17.48
N ASP A 24 9.18 -8.02 -17.79
CA ASP A 24 7.75 -8.31 -17.92
C ASP A 24 7.01 -8.16 -16.59
N ALA A 25 7.69 -8.38 -15.45
CA ALA A 25 7.14 -8.15 -14.13
C ALA A 25 8.11 -7.38 -13.23
N LEU A 26 7.59 -6.31 -12.59
CA LEU A 26 8.25 -5.54 -11.53
C LEU A 26 7.49 -5.75 -10.22
N LEU A 27 8.20 -5.96 -9.11
CA LEU A 27 7.63 -6.04 -7.76
C LEU A 27 8.09 -4.82 -6.96
N PHE A 28 7.17 -3.86 -6.74
CA PHE A 28 7.38 -2.69 -5.89
C PHE A 28 6.98 -3.06 -4.46
N PHE A 29 7.93 -3.04 -3.54
CA PHE A 29 7.68 -3.38 -2.14
C PHE A 29 8.32 -2.37 -1.19
N GLY A 30 7.78 -2.26 0.01
CA GLY A 30 8.22 -1.33 1.04
C GLY A 30 7.05 -0.77 1.84
N PRO A 31 7.29 0.05 2.86
CA PRO A 31 6.24 0.55 3.76
C PRO A 31 5.06 1.19 3.03
N PRO A 32 3.86 1.24 3.63
CA PRO A 32 2.74 1.97 3.05
C PRO A 32 3.06 3.47 2.95
N GLY A 33 2.42 4.18 2.00
CA GLY A 33 2.50 5.65 1.90
C GLY A 33 3.85 6.25 1.49
N VAL A 34 4.80 5.44 0.97
CA VAL A 34 6.10 5.92 0.48
C VAL A 34 6.12 6.22 -1.02
N GLY A 35 4.97 6.12 -1.70
CA GLY A 35 4.81 6.49 -3.11
C GLY A 35 4.90 5.34 -4.11
N LYS A 36 4.71 4.06 -3.71
CA LYS A 36 4.72 2.90 -4.63
C LYS A 36 3.66 3.02 -5.73
N THR A 37 2.41 3.29 -5.35
CA THR A 37 1.29 3.46 -6.30
C THR A 37 1.52 4.66 -7.22
N THR A 38 1.99 5.80 -6.69
CA THR A 38 2.36 6.97 -7.50
C THR A 38 3.46 6.63 -8.51
N ALA A 39 4.50 5.92 -8.07
CA ALA A 39 5.60 5.49 -8.94
C ALA A 39 5.12 4.54 -10.05
N SER A 40 4.22 3.60 -9.72
CA SER A 40 3.66 2.66 -10.69
C SER A 40 2.83 3.37 -11.76
N LEU A 41 2.02 4.35 -11.39
CA LEU A 41 1.22 5.17 -12.31
C LEU A 41 2.12 6.05 -13.20
N GLU A 42 3.10 6.75 -12.61
CA GLU A 42 4.05 7.57 -13.37
C GLU A 42 4.90 6.74 -14.34
N PHE A 43 5.37 5.58 -13.91
CA PHE A 43 6.14 4.69 -14.78
C PHE A 43 5.28 4.06 -15.87
N SER A 44 4.02 3.74 -15.59
CA SER A 44 3.05 3.29 -16.59
C SER A 44 2.82 4.34 -17.66
N LYS A 45 2.75 5.62 -17.28
CA LYS A 45 2.65 6.74 -18.23
C LYS A 45 3.85 6.79 -19.18
N GLY A 46 5.06 6.52 -18.68
CA GLY A 46 6.27 6.38 -19.52
C GLY A 46 6.20 5.19 -20.47
N LEU A 47 5.82 4.01 -19.96
CA LEU A 47 5.74 2.78 -20.76
C LEU A 47 4.70 2.85 -21.89
N LEU A 48 3.61 3.56 -21.67
CA LEU A 48 2.50 3.73 -22.61
C LEU A 48 2.59 5.03 -23.43
N CYS A 49 3.63 5.85 -23.20
CA CYS A 49 3.83 7.11 -23.92
C CYS A 49 4.07 6.86 -25.41
N LEU A 50 3.33 7.55 -26.27
CA LEU A 50 3.48 7.43 -27.72
C LEU A 50 4.81 8.01 -28.23
N GLU A 51 5.41 8.95 -27.49
CA GLU A 51 6.72 9.54 -27.74
C GLU A 51 7.88 8.80 -27.05
N ASN A 52 7.59 7.65 -26.42
CA ASN A 52 8.55 6.78 -25.72
C ASN A 52 9.48 7.50 -24.71
N THR A 53 8.95 8.46 -23.98
CA THR A 53 9.69 9.16 -22.91
C THR A 53 9.56 8.43 -21.58
N ALA A 54 10.64 8.33 -20.78
CA ALA A 54 10.70 7.48 -19.58
C ALA A 54 9.60 7.75 -18.52
N TRP A 55 9.13 8.99 -18.45
CA TRP A 55 8.09 9.40 -17.47
C TRP A 55 6.84 9.97 -18.17
N GLY A 56 6.71 9.70 -19.47
CA GLY A 56 5.66 10.28 -20.32
C GLY A 56 5.96 11.71 -20.77
N CYS A 57 5.53 12.06 -21.99
CA CYS A 57 5.70 13.42 -22.52
C CYS A 57 4.70 14.43 -21.93
N GLY A 58 3.61 13.96 -21.34
CA GLY A 58 2.53 14.80 -20.79
C GLY A 58 1.54 15.34 -21.84
N GLU A 59 1.86 15.27 -23.13
CA GLU A 59 1.10 15.92 -24.20
C GLU A 59 0.36 14.95 -25.12
N CYS A 60 0.89 13.74 -25.34
CA CYS A 60 0.21 12.75 -26.18
C CYS A 60 -1.09 12.26 -25.54
N ARG A 61 -1.96 11.68 -26.34
CA ARG A 61 -3.27 11.17 -25.90
C ARG A 61 -3.14 10.20 -24.73
N SER A 62 -2.25 9.22 -24.84
CA SER A 62 -2.01 8.23 -23.77
C SER A 62 -1.58 8.89 -22.46
N CYS A 63 -0.64 9.86 -22.49
CA CYS A 63 -0.19 10.54 -21.28
C CYS A 63 -1.29 11.36 -20.61
N ARG A 64 -2.14 12.06 -21.37
CA ARG A 64 -3.27 12.84 -20.81
C ARG A 64 -4.32 11.95 -20.18
N GLU A 65 -4.68 10.84 -20.84
CA GLU A 65 -5.62 9.88 -20.28
C GLU A 65 -5.08 9.25 -19.00
N LEU A 66 -3.82 8.83 -18.97
CA LEU A 66 -3.19 8.23 -17.78
C LEU A 66 -2.99 9.23 -16.63
N GLU A 67 -2.74 10.51 -16.91
CA GLU A 67 -2.70 11.56 -15.87
C GLU A 67 -4.05 11.66 -15.17
N SER A 68 -5.15 11.76 -15.94
CA SER A 68 -6.51 11.82 -15.40
C SER A 68 -6.90 10.55 -14.63
N ILE A 69 -6.59 9.37 -15.18
CA ILE A 69 -6.84 8.08 -14.52
C ILE A 69 -6.07 8.00 -13.20
N GLY A 70 -4.79 8.36 -13.21
CA GLY A 70 -3.95 8.32 -12.02
C GLY A 70 -4.41 9.27 -10.92
N GLU A 71 -4.86 10.47 -11.24
CA GLU A 71 -5.45 11.40 -10.27
C GLU A 71 -6.72 10.84 -9.65
N GLN A 72 -7.58 10.21 -10.44
CA GLN A 72 -8.79 9.56 -9.94
C GLN A 72 -8.47 8.34 -9.05
N ILE A 73 -7.47 7.52 -9.42
CA ILE A 73 -7.02 6.39 -8.59
C ILE A 73 -6.51 6.89 -7.23
N LEU A 74 -5.63 7.90 -7.23
CA LEU A 74 -5.02 8.43 -6.01
C LEU A 74 -6.01 9.18 -5.11
N SER A 75 -7.05 9.78 -5.69
CA SER A 75 -8.12 10.45 -4.92
C SER A 75 -9.23 9.50 -4.46
N GLY A 76 -9.20 8.21 -4.86
CA GLY A 76 -10.24 7.25 -4.53
C GLY A 76 -11.54 7.42 -5.32
N ASN A 77 -11.57 8.26 -6.36
CA ASN A 77 -12.74 8.48 -7.21
C ASN A 77 -12.76 7.49 -8.38
N TRP A 78 -13.28 6.29 -8.14
CA TRP A 78 -13.19 5.17 -9.07
C TRP A 78 -14.42 4.93 -9.95
N ASP A 79 -15.50 5.66 -9.75
CA ASP A 79 -16.79 5.38 -10.39
C ASP A 79 -16.71 5.28 -11.92
N LYS A 80 -16.02 6.24 -12.56
CA LYS A 80 -15.84 6.27 -14.01
C LYS A 80 -14.77 5.34 -14.55
N LEU A 81 -13.88 4.82 -13.68
CA LEU A 81 -12.79 3.94 -14.05
C LEU A 81 -13.16 2.47 -13.95
N SER A 82 -14.20 2.15 -13.18
CA SER A 82 -14.50 0.80 -12.71
C SER A 82 -15.10 -0.08 -13.80
N ASN A 83 -14.50 -1.25 -13.99
CA ASN A 83 -15.00 -2.31 -14.84
C ASN A 83 -15.67 -3.39 -13.98
N TYR A 84 -16.85 -3.81 -14.41
CA TYR A 84 -17.66 -4.83 -13.73
C TYR A 84 -18.12 -5.89 -14.72
N GLU A 85 -18.38 -7.08 -14.20
CA GLU A 85 -19.03 -8.17 -14.93
C GLU A 85 -20.22 -8.69 -14.11
N GLU A 86 -21.28 -9.09 -14.78
CA GLU A 86 -22.39 -9.79 -14.13
C GLU A 86 -22.10 -11.30 -14.08
N ARG A 87 -22.02 -11.86 -12.86
CA ARG A 87 -21.86 -13.29 -12.63
C ARG A 87 -22.91 -13.79 -11.65
N ALA A 88 -23.69 -14.76 -12.06
CA ALA A 88 -24.79 -15.35 -11.25
C ALA A 88 -25.72 -14.29 -10.62
N GLY A 89 -26.06 -13.23 -11.38
CA GLY A 89 -26.95 -12.15 -10.94
C GLY A 89 -26.30 -11.16 -9.94
N LYS A 90 -24.96 -11.20 -9.81
CA LYS A 90 -24.21 -10.26 -8.98
C LYS A 90 -23.21 -9.48 -9.84
N ARG A 91 -23.14 -8.18 -9.59
CA ARG A 91 -22.15 -7.30 -10.20
C ARG A 91 -20.80 -7.48 -9.48
N VAL A 92 -19.80 -8.01 -10.20
CA VAL A 92 -18.44 -8.28 -9.67
C VAL A 92 -17.51 -7.22 -10.20
N PHE A 93 -16.80 -6.52 -9.29
CA PHE A 93 -15.75 -5.55 -9.64
C PHE A 93 -14.50 -6.30 -10.12
N LEU A 94 -13.94 -5.85 -11.23
CA LEU A 94 -12.76 -6.47 -11.85
C LEU A 94 -11.50 -5.61 -11.71
N TYR A 95 -11.47 -4.45 -12.36
CA TYR A 95 -10.32 -3.53 -12.39
C TYR A 95 -10.74 -2.12 -12.78
N LEU A 96 -9.79 -1.18 -12.69
CA LEU A 96 -9.92 0.20 -13.13
C LEU A 96 -9.10 0.41 -14.40
N SER A 97 -9.67 0.98 -15.45
CA SER A 97 -8.94 1.32 -16.68
C SER A 97 -9.32 2.68 -17.26
N GLY A 98 -10.49 3.19 -16.91
CA GLY A 98 -11.05 4.36 -17.57
C GLY A 98 -11.19 4.11 -19.08
N GLU A 99 -10.81 5.12 -19.89
CA GLU A 99 -10.88 5.06 -21.35
C GLU A 99 -9.58 4.55 -22.02
N HIS A 100 -8.51 4.29 -21.26
CA HIS A 100 -7.23 3.83 -21.83
C HIS A 100 -7.26 2.32 -22.08
N PRO A 101 -7.19 1.86 -23.35
CA PRO A 101 -7.38 0.45 -23.70
C PRO A 101 -6.21 -0.46 -23.30
N ASP A 102 -5.03 0.11 -23.04
CA ASP A 102 -3.81 -0.63 -22.74
C ASP A 102 -3.34 -0.52 -21.30
N PHE A 103 -4.19 0.01 -20.42
CA PHE A 103 -3.91 0.18 -18.99
C PHE A 103 -4.97 -0.49 -18.12
N ALA A 104 -4.53 -1.19 -17.07
CA ALA A 104 -5.41 -1.71 -16.02
C ALA A 104 -4.75 -1.55 -14.64
N TYR A 105 -5.54 -1.13 -13.66
CA TYR A 105 -5.16 -1.08 -12.25
C TYR A 105 -6.12 -1.95 -11.43
N VAL A 106 -5.59 -2.87 -10.68
CA VAL A 106 -6.35 -3.89 -9.95
C VAL A 106 -6.12 -3.72 -8.45
N PRO A 107 -6.97 -2.96 -7.75
CA PRO A 107 -6.95 -2.88 -6.30
C PRO A 107 -7.70 -4.07 -5.67
N PRO A 108 -7.53 -4.34 -4.37
CA PRO A 108 -8.37 -5.28 -3.63
C PRO A 108 -9.86 -4.93 -3.75
N SER A 109 -10.70 -5.95 -3.86
CA SER A 109 -12.17 -5.83 -3.76
C SER A 109 -12.62 -6.13 -2.33
N GLY A 110 -12.85 -5.09 -1.54
CA GLY A 110 -12.89 -5.19 -0.08
C GLY A 110 -11.50 -5.46 0.47
N ASN A 111 -11.35 -6.49 1.31
CA ASN A 111 -10.09 -6.78 1.99
C ASN A 111 -9.18 -7.77 1.23
N SER A 112 -9.49 -8.14 -0.02
CA SER A 112 -8.69 -9.13 -0.75
C SER A 112 -8.79 -9.00 -2.27
N LEU A 113 -7.70 -9.37 -2.93
CA LEU A 113 -7.68 -9.60 -4.38
C LEU A 113 -8.28 -10.97 -4.69
N LYS A 114 -9.36 -10.98 -5.48
CA LYS A 114 -10.15 -12.18 -5.78
C LYS A 114 -9.73 -12.81 -7.11
N ILE A 115 -10.00 -14.11 -7.25
CA ILE A 115 -9.69 -14.87 -8.46
C ILE A 115 -10.34 -14.27 -9.71
N ASP A 116 -11.57 -13.72 -9.61
CA ASP A 116 -12.26 -13.15 -10.75
C ASP A 116 -11.56 -11.92 -11.31
N GLN A 117 -10.97 -11.10 -10.44
CA GLN A 117 -10.13 -9.96 -10.86
C GLN A 117 -8.90 -10.44 -11.65
N ILE A 118 -8.22 -11.48 -11.17
CA ILE A 118 -7.01 -12.02 -11.84
C ILE A 118 -7.35 -12.73 -13.15
N ARG A 119 -8.53 -13.37 -13.24
CA ARG A 119 -9.02 -13.96 -14.50
C ARG A 119 -9.31 -12.88 -15.55
N ALA A 120 -10.02 -11.82 -15.17
CA ALA A 120 -10.30 -10.69 -16.04
C ALA A 120 -9.02 -9.99 -16.51
N LEU A 121 -8.05 -9.82 -15.60
CA LEU A 121 -6.72 -9.30 -15.88
C LEU A 121 -5.98 -10.17 -16.90
N ARG A 122 -6.06 -11.50 -16.78
CA ARG A 122 -5.48 -12.42 -17.75
C ARG A 122 -6.10 -12.21 -19.14
N GLU A 123 -7.43 -12.16 -19.25
CA GLU A 123 -8.11 -11.89 -20.52
C GLU A 123 -7.67 -10.56 -21.11
N PHE A 124 -7.60 -9.50 -20.28
CA PHE A 124 -7.10 -8.19 -20.70
C PHE A 124 -5.63 -8.26 -21.22
N ALA A 125 -4.77 -9.01 -20.56
CA ALA A 125 -3.34 -9.14 -20.93
C ALA A 125 -3.15 -9.78 -22.31
N TYR A 126 -3.96 -10.77 -22.70
CA TYR A 126 -3.84 -11.49 -23.97
C TYR A 126 -4.45 -10.74 -25.17
N VAL A 127 -5.21 -9.66 -24.94
CA VAL A 127 -5.65 -8.77 -26.03
C VAL A 127 -4.49 -7.88 -26.46
N LYS A 128 -4.27 -7.76 -27.77
CA LYS A 128 -3.19 -6.90 -28.30
C LYS A 128 -3.38 -5.43 -27.89
N PRO A 129 -2.29 -4.68 -27.68
CA PRO A 129 -2.36 -3.24 -27.45
C PRO A 129 -3.11 -2.54 -28.59
N ALA A 130 -3.92 -1.52 -28.24
CA ALA A 130 -4.77 -0.81 -29.21
C ALA A 130 -4.36 0.64 -29.43
N LEU A 131 -3.84 1.33 -28.42
CA LEU A 131 -3.39 2.73 -28.50
C LEU A 131 -1.87 2.83 -28.44
N SER A 132 -1.25 2.13 -27.52
CA SER A 132 0.21 2.11 -27.31
C SER A 132 0.83 0.85 -27.93
N HIS A 133 2.16 0.74 -27.90
CA HIS A 133 2.86 -0.48 -28.32
C HIS A 133 2.96 -1.54 -27.22
N LYS A 134 2.54 -1.21 -26.04
CA LYS A 134 2.65 -2.03 -24.82
C LYS A 134 1.34 -1.99 -24.03
N LYS A 135 1.19 -2.96 -23.14
CA LYS A 135 0.17 -2.94 -22.09
C LYS A 135 0.83 -2.85 -20.72
N VAL A 136 0.18 -2.16 -19.80
CA VAL A 136 0.62 -2.09 -18.41
C VAL A 136 -0.53 -2.48 -17.48
N ILE A 137 -0.22 -3.38 -16.58
CA ILE A 137 -1.15 -3.90 -15.60
C ILE A 137 -0.54 -3.69 -14.21
N ILE A 138 -1.18 -2.89 -13.37
CA ILE A 138 -0.79 -2.72 -11.98
C ILE A 138 -1.69 -3.61 -11.13
N VAL A 139 -1.11 -4.44 -10.27
CA VAL A 139 -1.83 -5.22 -9.26
C VAL A 139 -1.40 -4.71 -7.90
N ASP A 140 -2.29 -4.00 -7.22
CA ASP A 140 -1.99 -3.39 -5.93
C ASP A 140 -2.27 -4.34 -4.78
N ASP A 141 -1.54 -4.19 -3.69
CA ASP A 141 -1.67 -4.99 -2.46
C ASP A 141 -1.71 -6.51 -2.70
N ILE A 142 -0.78 -7.03 -3.52
CA ILE A 142 -0.74 -8.46 -3.89
C ILE A 142 -0.65 -9.40 -2.68
N HIS A 143 -0.22 -8.91 -1.52
CA HIS A 143 -0.19 -9.67 -0.27
C HIS A 143 -1.60 -10.02 0.25
N THR A 144 -2.64 -9.35 -0.26
CA THR A 144 -4.05 -9.63 0.10
C THR A 144 -4.71 -10.67 -0.81
N MET A 145 -3.96 -11.23 -1.77
CA MET A 145 -4.52 -12.24 -2.70
C MET A 145 -5.00 -13.49 -2.00
N THR A 146 -6.16 -13.99 -2.44
CA THR A 146 -6.55 -15.36 -2.11
C THR A 146 -5.56 -16.36 -2.74
N LYS A 147 -5.47 -17.57 -2.18
CA LYS A 147 -4.58 -18.62 -2.70
C LYS A 147 -4.86 -18.94 -4.17
N GLU A 148 -6.14 -18.96 -4.55
CA GLU A 148 -6.61 -19.22 -5.91
C GLU A 148 -6.22 -18.07 -6.86
N ALA A 149 -6.33 -16.80 -6.40
CA ALA A 149 -5.90 -15.62 -7.15
C ALA A 149 -4.38 -15.65 -7.39
N SER A 150 -3.61 -15.96 -6.35
CA SER A 150 -2.14 -16.07 -6.46
C SER A 150 -1.71 -17.13 -7.48
N ASN A 151 -2.33 -18.32 -7.46
CA ASN A 151 -2.05 -19.38 -8.41
C ASN A 151 -2.45 -19.01 -9.86
N ALA A 152 -3.53 -18.23 -10.02
CA ALA A 152 -3.94 -17.73 -11.33
C ALA A 152 -2.96 -16.69 -11.87
N LEU A 153 -2.43 -15.79 -11.01
CA LEU A 153 -1.45 -14.78 -11.40
C LEU A 153 -0.12 -15.44 -11.80
N LEU A 154 0.35 -16.45 -11.08
CA LEU A 154 1.59 -17.16 -11.40
C LEU A 154 1.59 -17.68 -12.83
N LYS A 155 0.48 -18.23 -13.33
CA LYS A 155 0.36 -18.74 -14.72
C LYS A 155 0.58 -17.66 -15.76
N VAL A 156 0.20 -16.41 -15.46
CA VAL A 156 0.39 -15.27 -16.39
C VAL A 156 1.82 -14.74 -16.30
N LEU A 157 2.42 -14.78 -15.11
CA LEU A 157 3.80 -14.34 -14.90
C LEU A 157 4.84 -15.34 -15.45
N GLU A 158 4.47 -16.61 -15.60
CA GLU A 158 5.33 -17.65 -16.22
C GLU A 158 5.46 -17.45 -17.71
N GLU A 159 4.36 -17.10 -18.40
CA GLU A 159 4.30 -16.89 -19.83
C GLU A 159 3.57 -15.58 -20.12
N PRO A 160 4.19 -14.42 -19.84
CA PRO A 160 3.55 -13.13 -20.05
C PRO A 160 3.36 -12.86 -21.53
N PRO A 161 2.20 -12.30 -21.96
CA PRO A 161 2.00 -11.93 -23.35
C PRO A 161 3.01 -10.86 -23.77
N ALA A 162 3.52 -11.00 -24.99
CA ALA A 162 4.52 -10.07 -25.53
C ALA A 162 4.03 -8.62 -25.47
N GLY A 163 4.89 -7.72 -24.96
CA GLY A 163 4.58 -6.30 -24.83
C GLY A 163 3.67 -5.95 -23.64
N THR A 164 3.37 -6.93 -22.74
CA THR A 164 2.63 -6.67 -21.50
C THR A 164 3.59 -6.62 -20.31
N HIS A 165 3.48 -5.56 -19.53
CA HIS A 165 4.27 -5.36 -18.30
C HIS A 165 3.38 -5.34 -17.07
N PHE A 166 3.76 -6.12 -16.07
CA PHE A 166 3.09 -6.18 -14.78
C PHE A 166 3.86 -5.37 -13.75
N ILE A 167 3.17 -4.54 -12.98
CA ILE A 167 3.71 -3.86 -11.81
C ILE A 167 2.93 -4.35 -10.59
N LEU A 168 3.58 -5.15 -9.78
CA LEU A 168 3.01 -5.75 -8.58
C LEU A 168 3.41 -4.89 -7.38
N ILE A 169 2.46 -4.57 -6.50
CA ILE A 169 2.72 -3.72 -5.33
C ILE A 169 2.45 -4.51 -4.05
N SER A 170 3.37 -4.43 -3.08
CA SER A 170 3.21 -5.02 -1.74
C SER A 170 3.74 -4.10 -0.65
N THR A 171 3.24 -4.25 0.57
CA THR A 171 3.73 -3.53 1.75
C THR A 171 5.02 -4.12 2.31
N GLY A 172 5.31 -5.40 2.06
CA GLY A 172 6.54 -6.09 2.46
C GLY A 172 6.82 -7.28 1.55
N ILE A 173 8.09 -7.61 1.36
CA ILE A 173 8.50 -8.72 0.51
C ILE A 173 8.20 -10.08 1.16
N GLU A 174 8.23 -10.15 2.48
CA GLU A 174 7.94 -11.34 3.29
C GLU A 174 6.49 -11.81 3.19
N GLN A 175 5.60 -10.92 2.75
CA GLN A 175 4.18 -11.20 2.57
C GLN A 175 3.86 -11.72 1.16
N VAL A 176 4.85 -11.75 0.27
CA VAL A 176 4.70 -12.17 -1.12
C VAL A 176 5.20 -13.60 -1.30
N LEU A 177 4.45 -14.41 -2.05
CA LEU A 177 4.86 -15.80 -2.33
C LEU A 177 6.24 -15.85 -3.00
N PRO A 178 7.15 -16.74 -2.55
CA PRO A 178 8.48 -16.90 -3.14
C PRO A 178 8.44 -17.18 -4.65
N THR A 179 7.40 -17.84 -5.13
CA THR A 179 7.15 -18.14 -6.54
C THR A 179 6.85 -16.88 -7.39
N ILE A 180 6.24 -15.85 -6.81
CA ILE A 180 6.04 -14.54 -7.46
C ILE A 180 7.36 -13.76 -7.42
N ILE A 181 8.05 -13.76 -6.27
CA ILE A 181 9.33 -13.06 -6.10
C ILE A 181 10.38 -13.54 -7.13
N SER A 182 10.41 -14.84 -7.42
CA SER A 182 11.37 -15.41 -8.39
C SER A 182 11.10 -15.02 -9.85
N ARG A 183 9.92 -14.50 -10.17
CA ARG A 183 9.48 -14.11 -11.53
C ARG A 183 9.39 -12.61 -11.76
N ALA A 184 9.61 -11.81 -10.72
CA ALA A 184 9.52 -10.35 -10.79
C ALA A 184 10.85 -9.69 -10.41
N GLN A 185 11.23 -8.65 -11.14
CA GLN A 185 12.34 -7.79 -10.75
C GLN A 185 11.94 -6.95 -9.55
N ARG A 186 12.65 -7.11 -8.45
CA ARG A 186 12.40 -6.42 -7.18
C ARG A 186 12.83 -4.95 -7.25
N VAL A 187 11.97 -4.08 -6.75
CA VAL A 187 12.21 -2.63 -6.60
C VAL A 187 11.78 -2.23 -5.19
N GLU A 188 12.75 -1.94 -4.35
CA GLU A 188 12.53 -1.59 -2.95
C GLU A 188 12.29 -0.09 -2.79
N PHE A 189 11.23 0.24 -2.06
CA PHE A 189 10.89 1.60 -1.65
C PHE A 189 11.22 1.79 -0.18
N SER A 190 12.05 2.77 0.11
CA SER A 190 12.39 3.16 1.48
C SER A 190 11.44 4.23 2.02
N PRO A 191 11.37 4.41 3.35
CA PRO A 191 10.75 5.60 3.92
C PRO A 191 11.23 6.88 3.24
N LEU A 192 10.37 7.88 3.14
CA LEU A 192 10.74 9.17 2.55
C LEU A 192 11.78 9.86 3.43
N GLU A 193 12.77 10.47 2.79
CA GLU A 193 13.70 11.37 3.48
C GLU A 193 12.99 12.63 3.97
N GLU A 194 13.43 13.21 5.08
CA GLU A 194 12.81 14.37 5.75
C GLU A 194 12.45 15.49 4.79
N GLU A 195 13.37 15.89 3.93
CA GLU A 195 13.16 16.98 2.96
C GLU A 195 12.00 16.67 1.99
N SER A 196 11.99 15.46 1.43
CA SER A 196 10.94 15.01 0.52
C SER A 196 9.58 14.88 1.23
N PHE A 197 9.60 14.40 2.46
CA PHE A 197 8.42 14.25 3.29
C PHE A 197 7.79 15.63 3.60
N TYR A 198 8.58 16.60 4.08
CA TYR A 198 8.09 17.94 4.39
C TYR A 198 7.57 18.68 3.16
N LYS A 199 8.23 18.49 2.02
CA LYS A 199 7.77 19.07 0.75
C LYS A 199 6.41 18.52 0.32
N LEU A 200 6.16 17.23 0.53
CA LEU A 200 4.88 16.58 0.23
C LEU A 200 3.79 16.94 1.25
N LEU A 201 4.17 17.02 2.53
CA LEU A 201 3.26 17.39 3.62
C LEU A 201 2.87 18.88 3.56
N GLY A 202 3.69 19.72 2.92
CA GLY A 202 3.48 21.18 2.85
C GLY A 202 3.88 21.93 4.12
N LYS A 203 4.50 21.26 5.09
CA LYS A 203 4.99 21.84 6.35
C LYS A 203 6.12 21.00 6.96
N GLU A 204 6.95 21.65 7.79
CA GLU A 204 7.95 20.97 8.61
C GLU A 204 7.33 20.53 9.94
N ASP A 205 7.22 19.24 10.16
CA ASP A 205 6.75 18.64 11.42
C ASP A 205 7.58 17.39 11.73
N ARG A 206 8.68 17.60 12.45
CA ARG A 206 9.62 16.54 12.80
C ARG A 206 8.96 15.42 13.62
N LYS A 207 8.06 15.79 14.54
CA LYS A 207 7.37 14.81 15.36
C LYS A 207 6.47 13.90 14.52
N LEU A 208 5.77 14.49 13.54
CA LEU A 208 4.92 13.76 12.63
C LEU A 208 5.75 12.86 11.70
N TYR A 209 6.91 13.34 11.25
CA TYR A 209 7.87 12.53 10.48
C TYR A 209 8.35 11.29 11.27
N GLU A 210 8.80 11.49 12.50
CA GLU A 210 9.27 10.41 13.38
C GLU A 210 8.16 9.39 13.66
N LEU A 211 6.93 9.84 13.92
CA LEU A 211 5.79 8.97 14.22
C LEU A 211 5.28 8.21 13.00
N SER A 212 5.34 8.84 11.82
CA SER A 212 4.92 8.20 10.57
C SER A 212 6.03 7.34 9.93
N VAL A 213 7.24 7.35 10.51
CA VAL A 213 8.42 6.65 9.98
C VAL A 213 8.64 7.00 8.49
N GLY A 214 8.48 8.28 8.13
CA GLY A 214 8.62 8.75 6.75
C GLY A 214 7.51 8.29 5.78
N SER A 215 6.39 7.81 6.30
CA SER A 215 5.20 7.46 5.52
C SER A 215 4.23 8.64 5.43
N LEU A 216 4.01 9.16 4.23
CA LEU A 216 3.12 10.30 4.04
C LEU A 216 1.65 9.95 4.33
N SER A 217 1.19 8.76 3.91
CA SER A 217 -0.19 8.35 4.18
C SER A 217 -0.45 8.17 5.67
N THR A 218 0.51 7.59 6.41
CA THR A 218 0.43 7.48 7.86
C THR A 218 0.42 8.86 8.52
N ALA A 219 1.24 9.82 8.02
CA ALA A 219 1.25 11.16 8.55
C ALA A 219 -0.09 11.89 8.36
N ILE A 220 -0.68 11.82 7.18
CA ILE A 220 -1.99 12.42 6.89
C ILE A 220 -3.05 11.81 7.82
N ARG A 221 -3.10 10.49 7.94
CA ARG A 221 -4.03 9.81 8.87
C ARG A 221 -3.83 10.23 10.33
N LEU A 222 -2.58 10.38 10.76
CA LEU A 222 -2.29 10.86 12.10
C LEU A 222 -2.78 12.29 12.34
N GLU A 223 -2.74 13.15 11.33
CA GLU A 223 -3.28 14.50 11.42
C GLU A 223 -4.81 14.52 11.47
N GLU A 224 -5.46 13.72 10.64
CA GLU A 224 -6.92 13.58 10.62
C GLU A 224 -7.45 12.96 11.93
N LYS A 225 -6.71 12.04 12.52
CA LYS A 225 -7.09 11.27 13.71
C LYS A 225 -6.30 11.70 14.97
N ARG A 226 -6.13 13.00 15.18
CA ARG A 226 -5.39 13.54 16.34
C ARG A 226 -5.88 13.01 17.69
N GLU A 227 -7.13 12.62 17.77
CA GLU A 227 -7.71 12.00 18.97
C GLU A 227 -6.99 10.68 19.36
N LEU A 228 -6.45 9.92 18.40
CA LEU A 228 -5.69 8.69 18.68
C LEU A 228 -4.43 8.96 19.51
N PHE A 229 -3.78 10.12 19.31
CA PHE A 229 -2.67 10.53 20.17
C PHE A 229 -3.07 10.76 21.62
N HIS A 230 -4.23 11.36 21.81
CA HIS A 230 -4.75 11.57 23.18
C HIS A 230 -5.11 10.23 23.82
N LEU A 231 -5.76 9.33 23.06
CA LEU A 231 -6.07 7.98 23.53
C LEU A 231 -4.79 7.19 23.89
N THR A 232 -3.73 7.27 23.05
CA THR A 232 -2.45 6.60 23.35
C THR A 232 -1.81 7.12 24.64
N LYS A 233 -1.78 8.46 24.84
CA LYS A 233 -1.26 9.06 26.07
C LYS A 233 -2.08 8.68 27.30
N ASP A 234 -3.40 8.70 27.18
CA ASP A 234 -4.30 8.30 28.27
C ASP A 234 -4.18 6.82 28.60
N PHE A 235 -3.94 5.95 27.60
CA PHE A 235 -3.64 4.53 27.79
C PHE A 235 -2.34 4.30 28.56
N LEU A 236 -1.30 5.09 28.28
CA LEU A 236 -0.02 5.02 28.98
C LEU A 236 -0.03 5.73 30.33
N SER A 237 -1.15 6.32 30.73
CA SER A 237 -1.31 6.89 32.05
C SER A 237 -1.33 5.77 33.12
N ARG A 238 -0.98 6.12 34.38
CA ARG A 238 -1.04 5.20 35.48
C ARG A 238 -2.47 5.05 36.07
N ASP A 239 -3.46 5.71 35.47
CA ASP A 239 -4.86 5.71 35.92
C ASP A 239 -5.64 4.55 35.28
N PRO A 240 -6.02 3.51 36.04
CA PRO A 240 -6.76 2.37 35.50
C PRO A 240 -8.12 2.73 34.91
N LEU A 241 -8.78 3.78 35.41
CA LEU A 241 -10.08 4.22 34.88
C LEU A 241 -9.94 4.84 33.50
N LYS A 242 -8.87 5.62 33.26
CA LYS A 242 -8.55 6.15 31.92
C LYS A 242 -8.25 5.02 30.95
N VAL A 243 -7.39 4.08 31.35
CA VAL A 243 -7.04 2.92 30.51
C VAL A 243 -8.29 2.10 30.15
N PHE A 244 -9.19 1.88 31.09
CA PHE A 244 -10.44 1.17 30.80
C PHE A 244 -11.30 1.94 29.78
N ARG A 245 -11.49 3.25 29.96
CA ARG A 245 -12.25 4.10 29.00
C ARG A 245 -11.62 4.08 27.61
N VAL A 246 -10.30 4.24 27.52
CA VAL A 246 -9.57 4.14 26.24
C VAL A 246 -9.80 2.80 25.59
N SER A 247 -9.66 1.69 26.34
CA SER A 247 -9.87 0.35 25.81
C SER A 247 -11.27 0.17 25.22
N GLN A 248 -12.30 0.74 25.83
CA GLN A 248 -13.67 0.72 25.33
C GLN A 248 -13.85 1.63 24.09
N SER A 249 -13.17 2.77 24.04
CA SER A 249 -13.20 3.67 22.89
C SER A 249 -12.52 3.04 21.67
N VAL A 250 -11.34 2.44 21.87
CA VAL A 250 -10.58 1.78 20.80
C VAL A 250 -11.32 0.54 20.27
N GLU A 251 -12.07 -0.19 21.11
CA GLU A 251 -12.92 -1.32 20.66
C GLU A 251 -13.88 -0.92 19.54
N LYS A 252 -14.41 0.31 19.58
CA LYS A 252 -15.41 0.84 18.66
C LYS A 252 -14.83 1.44 17.38
N LEU A 253 -13.52 1.60 17.30
CA LEU A 253 -12.84 2.13 16.13
C LEU A 253 -12.93 1.15 14.95
N GLU A 254 -12.77 1.66 13.75
CA GLU A 254 -12.56 0.84 12.56
C GLU A 254 -11.22 0.09 12.64
N ASP A 255 -11.11 -1.00 11.93
CA ASP A 255 -9.93 -1.89 12.01
C ASP A 255 -8.63 -1.19 11.63
N GLU A 256 -8.68 -0.26 10.70
CA GLU A 256 -7.54 0.57 10.30
C GLU A 256 -7.11 1.55 11.40
N ASP A 257 -8.05 2.16 12.11
CA ASP A 257 -7.76 3.05 13.23
C ASP A 257 -7.24 2.30 14.45
N LYS A 258 -7.69 1.05 14.67
CA LYS A 258 -7.13 0.14 15.68
C LYS A 258 -5.68 -0.18 15.37
N ALA A 259 -5.35 -0.48 14.11
CA ALA A 259 -3.97 -0.72 13.69
C ALA A 259 -3.09 0.51 13.94
N LEU A 260 -3.57 1.70 13.54
CA LEU A 260 -2.87 2.97 13.75
C LEU A 260 -2.66 3.27 15.25
N PHE A 261 -3.66 3.01 16.10
CA PHE A 261 -3.52 3.14 17.54
C PHE A 261 -2.44 2.22 18.11
N LEU A 262 -2.34 0.97 17.63
CA LEU A 262 -1.29 0.03 18.04
C LEU A 262 0.09 0.51 17.60
N ASP A 263 0.22 1.06 16.38
CA ASP A 263 1.49 1.61 15.88
C ASP A 263 1.98 2.77 16.76
N LEU A 264 1.07 3.70 17.10
CA LEU A 264 1.36 4.80 18.02
C LEU A 264 1.74 4.30 19.42
N LEU A 265 1.06 3.29 19.90
CA LEU A 265 1.32 2.70 21.21
C LEU A 265 2.68 2.03 21.26
N GLU A 266 3.04 1.30 20.21
CA GLU A 266 4.35 0.66 20.07
C GLU A 266 5.49 1.69 20.07
N GLU A 267 5.36 2.77 19.32
CA GLU A 267 6.34 3.85 19.27
C GLU A 267 6.51 4.56 20.63
N GLU A 268 5.43 4.85 21.32
CA GLU A 268 5.51 5.45 22.65
C GLU A 268 6.09 4.48 23.69
N LEU A 269 5.85 3.17 23.56
CA LEU A 269 6.47 2.13 24.40
C LEU A 269 7.98 2.06 24.16
N LYS A 270 8.44 2.09 22.89
CA LYS A 270 9.87 2.16 22.54
C LYS A 270 10.55 3.37 23.17
N LYS A 271 9.93 4.55 23.10
CA LYS A 271 10.44 5.77 23.72
C LYS A 271 10.53 5.65 25.26
N HIS A 272 9.53 5.05 25.89
CA HIS A 272 9.55 4.81 27.32
C HIS A 272 10.64 3.82 27.74
N PHE A 273 10.86 2.77 26.95
CA PHE A 273 11.94 1.80 27.18
C PHE A 273 13.31 2.48 27.13
N ILE A 274 13.58 3.28 26.08
CA ILE A 274 14.87 3.98 25.89
C ILE A 274 15.09 5.02 27.01
N ASN A 275 14.07 5.82 27.34
CA ASN A 275 14.23 6.98 28.23
C ASN A 275 14.11 6.66 29.74
N LYS A 276 13.39 5.60 30.12
CA LYS A 276 13.06 5.30 31.52
C LYS A 276 13.59 3.95 32.01
N GLY A 277 14.36 3.21 31.18
CA GLY A 277 15.00 1.96 31.57
C GLY A 277 13.99 0.86 31.98
N LEU A 278 12.95 0.65 31.18
CA LEU A 278 12.03 -0.46 31.40
C LEU A 278 12.77 -1.80 31.41
N ASN A 279 12.25 -2.76 32.20
CA ASN A 279 12.73 -4.13 32.15
C ASN A 279 12.54 -4.71 30.75
N TYR A 280 13.61 -5.26 30.19
CA TYR A 280 13.62 -5.82 28.83
C TYR A 280 12.52 -6.87 28.61
N ASP A 281 12.33 -7.79 29.59
CA ASP A 281 11.33 -8.84 29.49
C ASP A 281 9.90 -8.26 29.38
N LYS A 282 9.58 -7.25 30.20
CA LYS A 282 8.29 -6.56 30.12
C LYS A 282 8.09 -5.86 28.78
N PHE A 283 9.14 -5.26 28.25
CA PHE A 283 9.10 -4.60 26.95
C PHE A 283 8.85 -5.62 25.82
N GLU A 284 9.60 -6.71 25.80
CA GLU A 284 9.43 -7.78 24.80
C GLU A 284 8.02 -8.41 24.87
N MET A 285 7.53 -8.72 26.08
CA MET A 285 6.18 -9.22 26.27
C MET A 285 5.11 -8.24 25.79
N SER A 286 5.35 -6.93 25.98
CA SER A 286 4.42 -5.89 25.50
C SER A 286 4.37 -5.82 23.99
N LEU A 287 5.53 -5.92 23.31
CA LEU A 287 5.59 -5.94 21.85
C LEU A 287 4.90 -7.19 21.26
N ARG A 288 5.15 -8.37 21.85
CA ARG A 288 4.46 -9.61 21.46
C ARG A 288 2.95 -9.48 21.59
N ARG A 289 2.48 -8.85 22.68
CA ARG A 289 1.04 -8.63 22.89
C ARG A 289 0.43 -7.65 21.91
N ILE A 290 1.15 -6.61 21.53
CA ILE A 290 0.74 -5.70 20.44
C ILE A 290 0.59 -6.45 19.13
N GLU A 291 1.54 -7.34 18.80
CA GLU A 291 1.51 -8.12 17.56
C GLU A 291 0.35 -9.13 17.54
N GLU A 292 0.04 -9.76 18.68
CA GLU A 292 -1.16 -10.59 18.83
C GLU A 292 -2.44 -9.80 18.60
N LEU A 293 -2.54 -8.56 19.13
CA LEU A 293 -3.68 -7.68 18.92
C LEU A 293 -3.79 -7.27 17.46
N ARG A 294 -2.66 -6.92 16.81
CA ARG A 294 -2.60 -6.59 15.39
C ARG A 294 -3.10 -7.74 14.52
N SER A 295 -2.65 -8.95 14.80
CA SER A 295 -3.08 -10.17 14.11
C SER A 295 -4.56 -10.53 14.35
N GLY A 296 -5.14 -10.04 15.45
CA GLY A 296 -6.54 -10.27 15.83
C GLY A 296 -7.53 -9.27 15.21
N ILE A 297 -7.04 -8.19 14.59
CA ILE A 297 -7.89 -7.21 13.91
C ILE A 297 -8.67 -7.91 12.78
N GLY A 298 -9.97 -7.65 12.69
CA GLY A 298 -10.87 -8.30 11.71
C GLY A 298 -11.24 -9.77 12.01
N ARG A 299 -10.70 -10.37 13.08
CA ARG A 299 -10.95 -11.79 13.44
C ARG A 299 -11.87 -11.96 14.65
N GLY A 300 -12.60 -10.91 15.06
CA GLY A 300 -13.57 -10.98 16.16
C GLY A 300 -12.93 -11.03 17.57
N LEU A 301 -11.67 -10.65 17.70
CA LEU A 301 -11.01 -10.53 18.99
C LEU A 301 -11.64 -9.39 19.79
N ARG A 302 -11.91 -9.59 21.08
CA ARG A 302 -12.28 -8.50 21.99
C ARG A 302 -11.05 -7.65 22.29
N PHE A 303 -10.89 -6.59 21.52
CA PHE A 303 -9.70 -5.73 21.51
C PHE A 303 -9.48 -5.06 22.88
N SER A 304 -10.56 -4.63 23.52
CA SER A 304 -10.53 -4.01 24.84
C SER A 304 -9.93 -4.93 25.92
N VAL A 305 -10.24 -6.24 25.87
CA VAL A 305 -9.66 -7.22 26.81
C VAL A 305 -8.17 -7.39 26.58
N GLY A 306 -7.77 -7.42 25.31
CA GLY A 306 -6.36 -7.49 24.91
C GLY A 306 -5.54 -6.29 25.38
N LEU A 307 -6.10 -5.08 25.24
CA LEU A 307 -5.47 -3.84 25.71
C LEU A 307 -5.35 -3.81 27.25
N LEU A 308 -6.36 -4.25 27.98
CA LEU A 308 -6.28 -4.33 29.44
C LEU A 308 -5.23 -5.36 29.89
N SER A 309 -5.07 -6.46 29.17
CA SER A 309 -3.99 -7.44 29.41
C SER A 309 -2.60 -6.80 29.15
N LEU A 310 -2.44 -6.04 28.07
CA LEU A 310 -1.22 -5.29 27.78
C LEU A 310 -0.89 -4.28 28.88
N TYR A 311 -1.88 -3.55 29.37
CA TYR A 311 -1.70 -2.61 30.48
C TYR A 311 -1.17 -3.29 31.77
N ARG A 312 -1.59 -4.52 32.07
CA ARG A 312 -1.08 -5.28 33.21
C ARG A 312 0.41 -5.61 33.08
N LEU A 313 0.88 -5.88 31.89
CA LEU A 313 2.31 -6.13 31.61
C LEU A 313 3.14 -4.87 31.78
N TRP A 314 2.57 -3.74 31.39
CA TRP A 314 3.21 -2.45 31.44
C TRP A 314 3.35 -1.86 32.84
N ARG A 315 2.39 -2.10 33.71
CA ARG A 315 2.36 -1.63 35.08
C ARG A 315 3.35 -2.40 35.99
#